data_b1a93bbd26eea8be95b48d1466333b62
#
_entry.id   b1a93bbd26eea8be95b48d1466333b62
#
_cell.length_a   1.000
_cell.length_b   1.000
_cell.length_c   1.000
_cell.angle_alpha   90.00
_cell.angle_beta   90.00
_cell.angle_gamma   90.00
#
_symmetry.space_group_name_H-M   'P 1'
#
loop_
_entity.id
_entity.type
_entity.pdbx_description
1 polymer ?
#
loop_
_entity_poly.entity_id
_entity_poly.type
_entity_poly.pdbx_seq_one_letter_code
_entity_poly.pdbx_strand_id
1 'polypeptide(L)'
;VRTSSIETKEFVKDSMPSKHAKYSPSSAERWFACPGSIKLSEGVEREPVGRPALVGTFIHNMAEMLMKGHLEGITLEDYWLGKSETVEDVEIIADQDMIDCAKEYVDYIETRSKELNAKPLIEEQVSIEEINPECWGTSDAIIFNKEVIEVVDLKTGKWPVSPENNLQMSIYALGALARYGNENMKVIMTIVQPRSKQSVRSWETTAEYLVDWGFSELKNALDACEADEPNYVFGEQCRFCPAKRVCETYKLNGEIYD
;
A
#
# COMPACT_ATOMS: atom_id res chain seq x y z
N VAL A 1 -18.42 -36.15 -28.89
CA VAL A 1 -17.38 -35.67 -28.00
C VAL A 1 -16.95 -34.33 -28.54
N ARG A 2 -17.46 -33.25 -27.95
CA ARG A 2 -17.00 -31.88 -28.28
C ARG A 2 -16.12 -31.45 -27.12
N THR A 3 -14.82 -31.37 -27.36
CA THR A 3 -13.86 -30.68 -26.52
C THR A 3 -14.04 -29.19 -26.73
N SER A 4 -14.65 -28.48 -25.78
CA SER A 4 -14.65 -27.02 -25.73
C SER A 4 -13.32 -26.58 -25.14
N SER A 5 -12.45 -26.05 -25.99
CA SER A 5 -11.29 -25.29 -25.58
C SER A 5 -11.78 -24.04 -24.83
N ILE A 6 -11.45 -23.97 -23.55
CA ILE A 6 -11.62 -22.76 -22.76
C ILE A 6 -10.56 -21.76 -23.27
N GLU A 7 -10.99 -20.79 -24.04
CA GLU A 7 -10.13 -19.65 -24.39
C GLU A 7 -9.83 -18.88 -23.11
N THR A 8 -8.59 -18.94 -22.68
CA THR A 8 -8.05 -18.04 -21.67
C THR A 8 -8.08 -16.63 -22.24
N LYS A 9 -9.04 -15.81 -21.81
CA LYS A 9 -8.99 -14.38 -22.08
C LYS A 9 -7.73 -13.84 -21.42
N GLU A 10 -6.75 -13.45 -22.23
CA GLU A 10 -5.63 -12.65 -21.78
C GLU A 10 -6.17 -11.42 -21.05
N PHE A 11 -5.79 -11.29 -19.81
CA PHE A 11 -6.12 -10.14 -18.97
C PHE A 11 -5.33 -8.94 -19.54
N VAL A 12 -5.97 -8.14 -20.38
CA VAL A 12 -5.41 -6.85 -20.78
C VAL A 12 -5.42 -5.98 -19.54
N LYS A 13 -4.26 -5.88 -18.90
CA LYS A 13 -3.99 -4.92 -17.84
C LYS A 13 -4.29 -3.54 -18.42
N ASP A 14 -5.47 -2.98 -18.10
CA ASP A 14 -5.77 -1.59 -18.43
C ASP A 14 -4.60 -0.76 -17.92
N SER A 15 -3.96 -0.03 -18.83
CA SER A 15 -2.72 0.67 -18.60
C SER A 15 -2.89 1.65 -17.43
N MET A 16 -2.49 1.23 -16.23
CA MET A 16 -2.25 2.17 -15.16
C MET A 16 -1.22 3.20 -15.62
N PRO A 17 -1.37 4.48 -15.27
CA PRO A 17 -0.37 5.46 -15.60
C PRO A 17 0.97 4.99 -15.03
N SER A 18 1.96 4.81 -15.89
CA SER A 18 3.31 4.29 -15.59
C SER A 18 4.16 5.25 -14.74
N LYS A 19 3.54 6.25 -14.12
CA LYS A 19 4.18 7.18 -13.20
C LYS A 19 3.82 6.81 -11.77
N HIS A 20 4.80 6.33 -11.03
CA HIS A 20 4.71 6.34 -9.57
C HIS A 20 4.57 7.77 -9.07
N ALA A 21 3.74 7.98 -8.04
CA ALA A 21 3.64 9.28 -7.39
C ALA A 21 5.02 9.72 -6.89
N LYS A 22 5.33 11.00 -7.03
CA LYS A 22 6.57 11.58 -6.49
C LYS A 22 6.61 11.40 -4.98
N TYR A 23 5.50 11.67 -4.32
CA TYR A 23 5.30 11.50 -2.88
C TYR A 23 4.41 10.29 -2.60
N SER A 24 4.88 9.10 -2.95
CA SER A 24 4.14 7.85 -2.74
C SER A 24 3.86 7.63 -1.24
N PRO A 25 2.61 7.33 -0.84
CA PRO A 25 2.26 7.00 0.54
C PRO A 25 3.07 5.83 1.12
N SER A 26 3.34 4.80 0.32
CA SER A 26 4.14 3.65 0.74
C SER A 26 5.61 3.98 1.07
N SER A 27 6.10 5.14 0.66
CA SER A 27 7.44 5.64 1.00
C SER A 27 7.43 6.83 1.95
N ALA A 28 6.29 7.15 2.56
CA ALA A 28 6.11 8.32 3.41
C ALA A 28 7.08 8.36 4.58
N GLU A 29 7.29 7.23 5.26
CA GLU A 29 8.28 7.14 6.35
C GLU A 29 9.67 7.63 5.93
N ARG A 30 10.05 7.38 4.69
CA ARG A 30 11.34 7.80 4.16
C ARG A 30 11.40 9.30 3.92
N TRP A 31 10.46 9.86 3.18
CA TRP A 31 10.53 11.26 2.81
C TRP A 31 10.09 12.22 3.93
N PHE A 32 9.28 11.78 4.90
CA PHE A 32 9.08 12.52 6.14
C PHE A 32 10.38 12.63 6.96
N ALA A 33 11.09 11.50 7.12
CA ALA A 33 12.32 11.48 7.92
C ALA A 33 13.52 12.10 7.19
N CYS A 34 13.56 12.04 5.86
CA CYS A 34 14.65 12.57 5.04
C CYS A 34 14.09 13.24 3.77
N PRO A 35 13.69 14.52 3.84
CA PRO A 35 13.13 15.26 2.72
C PRO A 35 13.99 15.21 1.46
N GLY A 36 15.31 15.34 1.58
CA GLY A 36 16.24 15.25 0.47
C GLY A 36 16.28 13.93 -0.26
N SER A 37 15.71 12.86 0.34
CA SER A 37 15.65 11.54 -0.29
C SER A 37 14.84 11.53 -1.59
N ILE A 38 13.86 12.41 -1.75
CA ILE A 38 13.07 12.52 -3.00
C ILE A 38 13.97 13.03 -4.12
N LYS A 39 14.57 14.19 -3.95
CA LYS A 39 15.44 14.85 -4.94
C LYS A 39 16.64 13.96 -5.31
N LEU A 40 17.26 13.33 -4.31
CA LEU A 40 18.43 12.49 -4.54
C LEU A 40 18.10 11.18 -5.25
N SER A 41 16.85 10.70 -5.16
CA SER A 41 16.40 9.48 -5.84
C SER A 41 15.97 9.71 -7.29
N GLU A 42 15.87 10.98 -7.74
CA GLU A 42 15.53 11.28 -9.11
C GLU A 42 16.66 10.79 -10.05
N GLY A 43 16.30 9.98 -11.03
CA GLY A 43 17.26 9.42 -11.98
C GLY A 43 18.16 8.30 -11.45
N VAL A 44 18.02 7.90 -10.19
CA VAL A 44 18.73 6.74 -9.64
C VAL A 44 18.01 5.46 -10.08
N GLU A 45 18.77 4.55 -10.69
CA GLU A 45 18.27 3.21 -11.04
C GLU A 45 17.89 2.45 -9.75
N ARG A 46 16.66 1.97 -9.70
CA ARG A 46 16.19 1.19 -8.54
C ARG A 46 16.84 -0.17 -8.51
N GLU A 47 17.26 -0.62 -7.34
CA GLU A 47 17.68 -2.00 -7.16
C GLU A 47 16.50 -2.95 -7.41
N PRO A 48 16.77 -4.16 -7.93
CA PRO A 48 15.72 -5.17 -8.09
C PRO A 48 14.99 -5.42 -6.77
N VAL A 49 13.69 -5.54 -6.85
CA VAL A 49 12.83 -5.81 -5.70
C VAL A 49 13.17 -7.19 -5.13
N GLY A 50 13.37 -7.26 -3.82
CA GLY A 50 13.68 -8.52 -3.17
C GLY A 50 12.50 -9.51 -3.20
N ARG A 51 12.79 -10.82 -3.28
CA ARG A 51 11.77 -11.88 -3.33
C ARG A 51 10.64 -11.75 -2.29
N PRO A 52 10.87 -11.34 -1.01
CA PRO A 52 9.77 -11.16 -0.06
C PRO A 52 8.73 -10.12 -0.49
N ALA A 53 9.15 -9.03 -1.12
CA ALA A 53 8.23 -8.00 -1.61
C ALA A 53 7.46 -8.47 -2.86
N LEU A 54 8.12 -9.23 -3.76
CA LEU A 54 7.44 -9.85 -4.91
C LEU A 54 6.39 -10.87 -4.49
N VAL A 55 6.68 -11.68 -3.46
CA VAL A 55 5.68 -12.57 -2.82
C VAL A 55 4.52 -11.73 -2.26
N GLY A 56 4.80 -10.60 -1.64
CA GLY A 56 3.76 -9.66 -1.19
C GLY A 56 2.87 -9.21 -2.33
N THR A 57 3.45 -8.73 -3.43
CA THR A 57 2.70 -8.34 -4.63
C THR A 57 1.81 -9.48 -5.15
N PHE A 58 2.33 -10.71 -5.16
CA PHE A 58 1.55 -11.86 -5.60
C PHE A 58 0.36 -12.15 -4.69
N ILE A 59 0.52 -12.04 -3.38
CA ILE A 59 -0.59 -12.21 -2.42
C ILE A 59 -1.67 -11.14 -2.61
N HIS A 60 -1.27 -9.87 -2.83
CA HIS A 60 -2.21 -8.79 -3.16
C HIS A 60 -2.99 -9.11 -4.44
N ASN A 61 -2.32 -9.58 -5.50
CA ASN A 61 -2.98 -9.99 -6.74
C ASN A 61 -4.02 -11.12 -6.51
N MET A 62 -3.69 -12.12 -5.67
CA MET A 62 -4.64 -13.19 -5.32
C MET A 62 -5.88 -12.64 -4.60
N ALA A 63 -5.69 -11.75 -3.64
CA ALA A 63 -6.78 -11.11 -2.90
C ALA A 63 -7.66 -10.26 -3.82
N GLU A 64 -7.04 -9.45 -4.68
CA GLU A 64 -7.74 -8.65 -5.69
C GLU A 64 -8.59 -9.51 -6.63
N MET A 65 -8.05 -10.62 -7.14
CA MET A 65 -8.77 -11.55 -8.01
C MET A 65 -10.02 -12.12 -7.35
N LEU A 66 -9.94 -12.48 -6.04
CA LEU A 66 -11.10 -12.95 -5.29
C LEU A 66 -12.15 -11.85 -5.15
N MET A 67 -11.74 -10.67 -4.67
CA MET A 67 -12.67 -9.57 -4.38
C MET A 67 -13.33 -9.00 -5.64
N LYS A 68 -12.65 -9.03 -6.78
CA LYS A 68 -13.21 -8.61 -8.08
C LYS A 68 -14.04 -9.70 -8.77
N GLY A 69 -14.17 -10.89 -8.17
CA GLY A 69 -14.98 -11.99 -8.68
C GLY A 69 -14.42 -12.66 -9.93
N HIS A 70 -13.11 -12.59 -10.16
CA HIS A 70 -12.47 -13.19 -11.35
C HIS A 70 -12.40 -14.70 -11.30
N LEU A 71 -12.71 -15.32 -10.15
CA LEU A 71 -12.60 -16.76 -9.92
C LEU A 71 -13.97 -17.44 -9.81
N GLU A 72 -14.94 -17.10 -10.66
CA GLU A 72 -16.32 -17.58 -10.65
C GLU A 72 -16.44 -19.08 -10.26
N GLY A 73 -16.69 -19.37 -8.96
CA GLY A 73 -16.85 -20.71 -8.44
C GLY A 73 -15.58 -21.56 -8.30
N ILE A 74 -14.41 -21.00 -8.54
CA ILE A 74 -13.10 -21.65 -8.39
C ILE A 74 -12.45 -21.12 -7.10
N THR A 75 -11.92 -22.02 -6.27
CA THR A 75 -11.17 -21.61 -5.07
C THR A 75 -9.76 -21.12 -5.42
N LEU A 76 -9.12 -20.34 -4.54
CA LEU A 76 -7.71 -19.97 -4.73
C LEU A 76 -6.80 -21.19 -4.77
N GLU A 77 -7.10 -22.21 -3.97
CA GLU A 77 -6.36 -23.47 -3.94
C GLU A 77 -6.41 -24.18 -5.31
N ASP A 78 -7.61 -24.32 -5.89
CA ASP A 78 -7.77 -24.97 -7.20
C ASP A 78 -7.12 -24.16 -8.32
N TYR A 79 -7.12 -22.84 -8.18
CA TYR A 79 -6.59 -21.95 -9.19
C TYR A 79 -5.06 -21.79 -9.10
N TRP A 80 -4.51 -21.62 -7.89
CA TRP A 80 -3.10 -21.22 -7.69
C TRP A 80 -2.20 -22.28 -7.06
N LEU A 81 -2.68 -23.16 -6.15
CA LEU A 81 -1.79 -24.00 -5.36
C LEU A 81 -0.84 -24.83 -6.24
N GLY A 82 0.45 -24.65 -6.02
CA GLY A 82 1.52 -25.31 -6.79
C GLY A 82 1.75 -24.75 -8.19
N LYS A 83 1.00 -23.72 -8.61
CA LYS A 83 1.24 -23.04 -9.89
C LYS A 83 2.14 -21.84 -9.68
N SER A 84 2.82 -21.42 -10.74
CA SER A 84 3.70 -20.26 -10.72
C SER A 84 3.12 -19.08 -11.45
N GLU A 85 3.52 -17.88 -11.00
CA GLU A 85 3.35 -16.62 -11.71
C GLU A 85 4.68 -15.88 -11.75
N THR A 86 4.90 -15.12 -12.83
CA THR A 86 6.07 -14.28 -12.97
C THR A 86 5.75 -12.86 -12.51
N VAL A 87 6.39 -12.43 -11.44
CA VAL A 87 6.27 -11.07 -10.88
C VAL A 87 7.62 -10.38 -11.05
N GLU A 88 7.67 -9.29 -11.83
CA GLU A 88 8.91 -8.56 -12.14
C GLU A 88 10.08 -9.51 -12.56
N ASP A 89 9.84 -10.38 -13.52
CA ASP A 89 10.81 -11.37 -14.05
C ASP A 89 11.25 -12.47 -13.06
N VAL A 90 10.62 -12.58 -11.88
CA VAL A 90 10.88 -13.63 -10.90
C VAL A 90 9.70 -14.60 -10.85
N GLU A 91 9.97 -15.88 -11.07
CA GLU A 91 8.97 -16.93 -10.93
C GLU A 91 8.69 -17.20 -9.43
N ILE A 92 7.41 -17.11 -9.04
CA ILE A 92 6.92 -17.39 -7.69
C ILE A 92 5.90 -18.51 -7.78
N ILE A 93 6.13 -19.57 -7.04
CA ILE A 93 5.19 -20.69 -6.93
C ILE A 93 4.28 -20.42 -5.74
N ALA A 94 2.97 -20.46 -5.96
CA ALA A 94 1.97 -20.27 -4.93
C ALA A 94 1.98 -21.45 -3.95
N ASP A 95 2.11 -21.15 -2.67
CA ASP A 95 1.99 -22.09 -1.59
C ASP A 95 0.74 -21.82 -0.73
N GLN A 96 0.44 -22.72 0.21
CA GLN A 96 -0.75 -22.60 1.05
C GLN A 96 -0.69 -21.37 1.95
N ASP A 97 0.48 -21.00 2.48
CA ASP A 97 0.64 -19.81 3.33
C ASP A 97 0.30 -18.51 2.58
N MET A 98 0.66 -18.41 1.30
CA MET A 98 0.28 -17.26 0.46
C MET A 98 -1.24 -17.20 0.25
N ILE A 99 -1.85 -18.34 -0.03
CA ILE A 99 -3.30 -18.47 -0.24
C ILE A 99 -4.05 -18.10 1.05
N ASP A 100 -3.61 -18.64 2.18
CA ASP A 100 -4.21 -18.37 3.50
C ASP A 100 -4.12 -16.87 3.85
N CYS A 101 -3.00 -16.21 3.54
CA CYS A 101 -2.85 -14.76 3.71
C CYS A 101 -3.87 -13.97 2.89
N ALA A 102 -4.05 -14.31 1.61
CA ALA A 102 -5.02 -13.64 0.75
C ALA A 102 -6.45 -13.85 1.25
N LYS A 103 -6.79 -15.06 1.65
CA LYS A 103 -8.13 -15.41 2.17
C LYS A 103 -8.45 -14.68 3.46
N GLU A 104 -7.56 -14.65 4.43
CA GLU A 104 -7.78 -13.95 5.70
C GLU A 104 -8.04 -12.46 5.48
N TYR A 105 -7.33 -11.83 4.55
CA TYR A 105 -7.60 -10.45 4.17
C TYR A 105 -8.98 -10.27 3.53
N VAL A 106 -9.34 -11.13 2.58
CA VAL A 106 -10.65 -11.08 1.91
C VAL A 106 -11.79 -11.31 2.91
N ASP A 107 -11.65 -12.29 3.80
CA ASP A 107 -12.62 -12.59 4.86
C ASP A 107 -12.84 -11.37 5.78
N TYR A 108 -11.78 -10.64 6.10
CA TYR A 108 -11.88 -9.39 6.85
C TYR A 108 -12.71 -8.36 6.08
N ILE A 109 -12.36 -8.08 4.81
CA ILE A 109 -13.06 -7.10 3.97
C ILE A 109 -14.55 -7.44 3.83
N GLU A 110 -14.87 -8.70 3.57
CA GLU A 110 -16.26 -9.16 3.44
C GLU A 110 -17.04 -8.99 4.74
N THR A 111 -16.43 -9.33 5.88
CA THR A 111 -17.04 -9.19 7.21
C THR A 111 -17.33 -7.72 7.50
N ARG A 112 -16.34 -6.84 7.33
CA ARG A 112 -16.50 -5.41 7.55
C ARG A 112 -17.51 -4.78 6.60
N SER A 113 -17.52 -5.19 5.35
CA SER A 113 -18.51 -4.73 4.37
C SER A 113 -19.94 -5.06 4.78
N LYS A 114 -20.17 -6.24 5.35
CA LYS A 114 -21.48 -6.66 5.89
C LYS A 114 -21.84 -5.84 7.13
N GLU A 115 -20.91 -5.64 8.07
CA GLU A 115 -21.10 -4.85 9.29
C GLU A 115 -21.44 -3.39 9.00
N LEU A 116 -20.74 -2.77 8.06
CA LEU A 116 -20.96 -1.39 7.65
C LEU A 116 -22.09 -1.22 6.64
N ASN A 117 -22.67 -2.35 6.15
CA ASN A 117 -23.63 -2.37 5.06
C ASN A 117 -23.16 -1.54 3.85
N ALA A 118 -21.92 -1.74 3.46
CA ALA A 118 -21.23 -0.97 2.44
C ALA A 118 -20.48 -1.89 1.47
N LYS A 119 -20.38 -1.47 0.21
CA LYS A 119 -19.57 -2.19 -0.79
C LYS A 119 -18.14 -1.68 -0.74
N PRO A 120 -17.13 -2.55 -0.66
CA PRO A 120 -15.73 -2.12 -0.67
C PRO A 120 -15.32 -1.60 -2.05
N LEU A 121 -14.46 -0.59 -2.07
CA LEU A 121 -13.66 -0.20 -3.23
C LEU A 121 -12.31 -0.91 -3.11
N ILE A 122 -11.90 -1.60 -4.16
CA ILE A 122 -10.70 -2.45 -4.17
C ILE A 122 -9.68 -1.87 -5.15
N GLU A 123 -8.42 -1.73 -4.69
CA GLU A 123 -7.34 -1.11 -5.45
C GLU A 123 -7.72 0.30 -5.93
N GLU A 124 -8.24 1.09 -4.99
CA GLU A 124 -8.75 2.42 -5.28
C GLU A 124 -7.66 3.48 -5.18
N GLN A 125 -7.47 4.22 -6.28
CA GLN A 125 -6.53 5.33 -6.30
C GLN A 125 -7.11 6.54 -5.55
N VAL A 126 -6.34 7.05 -4.60
CA VAL A 126 -6.66 8.26 -3.83
C VAL A 126 -5.54 9.28 -3.95
N SER A 127 -5.90 10.55 -3.93
CA SER A 127 -5.00 11.70 -4.01
C SER A 127 -5.37 12.75 -2.98
N ILE A 128 -4.43 13.62 -2.67
CA ILE A 128 -4.62 14.76 -1.77
C ILE A 128 -4.32 16.06 -2.52
N GLU A 129 -5.00 16.26 -3.66
CA GLU A 129 -4.74 17.33 -4.62
C GLU A 129 -4.73 18.73 -4.00
N GLU A 130 -5.57 18.99 -2.98
CA GLU A 130 -5.62 20.27 -2.28
C GLU A 130 -4.33 20.59 -1.50
N ILE A 131 -3.58 19.58 -1.11
CA ILE A 131 -2.30 19.72 -0.39
C ILE A 131 -1.14 19.63 -1.38
N ASN A 132 -1.08 18.55 -2.15
CA ASN A 132 -0.08 18.34 -3.20
C ASN A 132 -0.56 17.33 -4.24
N PRO A 133 -0.70 17.71 -5.53
CA PRO A 133 -1.21 16.82 -6.59
C PRO A 133 -0.26 15.68 -6.95
N GLU A 134 1.01 15.73 -6.55
CA GLU A 134 1.99 14.66 -6.76
C GLU A 134 1.99 13.64 -5.61
N CYS A 135 1.14 13.85 -4.56
CA CYS A 135 0.94 12.91 -3.46
C CYS A 135 -0.35 12.11 -3.67
N TRP A 136 -0.20 10.90 -4.17
CA TRP A 136 -1.29 9.97 -4.46
C TRP A 136 -0.80 8.52 -4.36
N GLY A 137 -1.73 7.58 -4.30
CA GLY A 137 -1.42 6.15 -4.30
C GLY A 137 -2.67 5.31 -4.38
N THR A 138 -2.49 4.00 -4.43
CA THR A 138 -3.58 3.03 -4.47
C THR A 138 -3.74 2.39 -3.11
N SER A 139 -4.93 2.49 -2.54
CA SER A 139 -5.31 1.81 -1.29
C SER A 139 -5.86 0.43 -1.62
N ASP A 140 -5.43 -0.59 -0.89
CA ASP A 140 -5.86 -1.97 -1.14
C ASP A 140 -7.37 -2.12 -1.02
N ALA A 141 -7.97 -1.56 0.04
CA ALA A 141 -9.43 -1.46 0.14
C ALA A 141 -9.89 -0.23 0.93
N ILE A 142 -11.04 0.31 0.52
CA ILE A 142 -11.76 1.38 1.23
C ILE A 142 -13.21 0.93 1.41
N ILE A 143 -13.72 0.99 2.65
CA ILE A 143 -15.11 0.65 2.98
C ILE A 143 -15.70 1.87 3.67
N PHE A 144 -16.84 2.37 3.20
CA PHE A 144 -17.45 3.54 3.82
C PHE A 144 -18.97 3.54 3.74
N ASN A 145 -19.57 4.21 4.70
CA ASN A 145 -20.98 4.58 4.72
C ASN A 145 -21.11 6.07 5.10
N LYS A 146 -22.25 6.50 5.63
CA LYS A 146 -22.45 7.93 5.98
C LYS A 146 -21.72 8.37 7.27
N GLU A 147 -21.31 7.44 8.10
CA GLU A 147 -20.78 7.69 9.46
C GLU A 147 -19.30 7.32 9.60
N VAL A 148 -18.86 6.34 8.81
CA VAL A 148 -17.54 5.73 8.93
C VAL A 148 -16.89 5.61 7.57
N ILE A 149 -15.59 5.90 7.51
CA ILE A 149 -14.70 5.52 6.42
C ILE A 149 -13.56 4.69 6.99
N GLU A 150 -13.34 3.52 6.42
CA GLU A 150 -12.27 2.61 6.82
C GLU A 150 -11.36 2.31 5.63
N VAL A 151 -10.06 2.54 5.85
CA VAL A 151 -9.00 2.18 4.91
C VAL A 151 -8.32 0.92 5.43
N VAL A 152 -8.21 -0.11 4.61
CA VAL A 152 -7.64 -1.41 4.99
C VAL A 152 -6.46 -1.73 4.09
N ASP A 153 -5.34 -2.09 4.71
CA ASP A 153 -4.08 -2.39 4.02
C ASP A 153 -3.59 -3.79 4.41
N LEU A 154 -3.23 -4.58 3.41
CA LEU A 154 -2.68 -5.92 3.58
C LEU A 154 -1.16 -5.86 3.75
N LYS A 155 -0.66 -6.34 4.86
CA LYS A 155 0.79 -6.51 5.09
C LYS A 155 1.15 -8.00 5.14
N THR A 156 2.05 -8.41 4.27
CA THR A 156 2.47 -9.82 4.14
C THR A 156 3.75 -10.16 4.89
N GLY A 157 4.40 -9.16 5.51
CA GLY A 157 5.58 -9.33 6.33
C GLY A 157 5.26 -9.91 7.71
N LYS A 158 6.30 -10.39 8.43
CA LYS A 158 6.18 -10.95 9.79
C LYS A 158 6.30 -9.92 10.90
N TRP A 159 7.00 -8.82 10.64
CA TRP A 159 7.22 -7.75 11.63
C TRP A 159 5.96 -6.92 11.76
N PRO A 160 5.41 -6.78 12.99
CA PRO A 160 4.16 -6.06 13.19
C PRO A 160 4.24 -4.62 12.71
N VAL A 161 3.23 -4.19 11.94
CA VAL A 161 3.05 -2.80 11.51
C VAL A 161 1.89 -2.20 12.29
N SER A 162 2.11 -1.05 12.96
CA SER A 162 1.05 -0.33 13.65
C SER A 162 0.21 0.49 12.68
N PRO A 163 -1.13 0.50 12.78
CA PRO A 163 -1.96 1.47 12.08
C PRO A 163 -1.94 2.85 12.74
N GLU A 164 -1.63 2.93 14.05
CA GLU A 164 -1.60 4.19 14.80
C GLU A 164 -0.44 5.07 14.33
N ASN A 165 -0.76 6.30 13.95
CA ASN A 165 0.17 7.29 13.40
C ASN A 165 0.96 6.78 12.17
N ASN A 166 0.43 5.80 11.45
CA ASN A 166 1.05 5.27 10.25
C ASN A 166 0.89 6.25 9.08
N LEU A 167 1.98 6.78 8.57
CA LEU A 167 1.98 7.82 7.54
C LEU A 167 1.32 7.35 6.24
N GLN A 168 1.58 6.12 5.80
CA GLN A 168 0.94 5.54 4.61
C GLN A 168 -0.57 5.49 4.76
N MET A 169 -1.04 4.94 5.89
CA MET A 169 -2.46 4.80 6.18
C MET A 169 -3.15 6.16 6.33
N SER A 170 -2.49 7.12 6.99
CA SER A 170 -3.01 8.48 7.16
C SER A 170 -3.19 9.20 5.83
N ILE A 171 -2.23 9.07 4.89
CA ILE A 171 -2.35 9.66 3.55
C ILE A 171 -3.47 9.00 2.75
N TYR A 172 -3.58 7.66 2.78
CA TYR A 172 -4.68 6.96 2.12
C TYR A 172 -6.04 7.36 2.69
N ALA A 173 -6.15 7.41 4.03
CA ALA A 173 -7.39 7.79 4.69
C ALA A 173 -7.78 9.25 4.40
N LEU A 174 -6.81 10.16 4.36
CA LEU A 174 -7.04 11.56 4.00
C LEU A 174 -7.53 11.69 2.55
N GLY A 175 -6.89 10.99 1.61
CA GLY A 175 -7.33 10.97 0.22
C GLY A 175 -8.71 10.33 0.02
N ALA A 176 -9.00 9.26 0.76
CA ALA A 176 -10.32 8.62 0.78
C ALA A 176 -11.38 9.54 1.39
N LEU A 177 -11.06 10.24 2.48
CA LEU A 177 -11.93 11.23 3.11
C LEU A 177 -12.25 12.40 2.17
N ALA A 178 -11.23 12.93 1.48
CA ALA A 178 -11.39 14.02 0.52
C ALA A 178 -12.35 13.65 -0.63
N ARG A 179 -12.33 12.39 -1.06
CA ARG A 179 -13.13 11.94 -2.20
C ARG A 179 -14.50 11.40 -1.83
N TYR A 180 -14.65 10.72 -0.71
CA TYR A 180 -15.86 9.98 -0.33
C TYR A 180 -16.44 10.40 1.01
N GLY A 181 -15.71 11.22 1.78
CA GLY A 181 -16.03 11.51 3.17
C GLY A 181 -16.79 12.81 3.39
N ASN A 182 -16.94 13.12 4.67
CA ASN A 182 -17.42 14.40 5.20
C ASN A 182 -16.78 14.65 6.57
N GLU A 183 -16.90 15.87 7.07
CA GLU A 183 -16.28 16.35 8.31
C GLU A 183 -16.69 15.62 9.60
N ASN A 184 -17.84 14.93 9.58
CA ASN A 184 -18.39 14.26 10.77
C ASN A 184 -18.08 12.77 10.82
N MET A 185 -17.33 12.24 9.86
CA MET A 185 -17.03 10.81 9.80
C MET A 185 -16.00 10.40 10.84
N LYS A 186 -16.23 9.20 11.38
CA LYS A 186 -15.18 8.42 12.02
C LYS A 186 -14.25 7.85 10.93
N VAL A 187 -12.96 7.97 11.13
CA VAL A 187 -11.94 7.38 10.25
C VAL A 187 -11.30 6.19 10.94
N ILE A 188 -11.25 5.06 10.28
CA ILE A 188 -10.62 3.84 10.77
C ILE A 188 -9.50 3.46 9.81
N MET A 189 -8.33 3.18 10.34
CA MET A 189 -7.19 2.66 9.60
C MET A 189 -6.88 1.26 10.11
N THR A 190 -6.98 0.27 9.23
CA THR A 190 -6.81 -1.13 9.60
C THR A 190 -5.68 -1.77 8.81
N ILE A 191 -4.80 -2.47 9.51
CA ILE A 191 -3.79 -3.34 8.92
C ILE A 191 -4.19 -4.78 9.17
N VAL A 192 -4.37 -5.52 8.08
CA VAL A 192 -4.52 -6.97 8.09
C VAL A 192 -3.17 -7.58 7.75
N GLN A 193 -2.60 -8.32 8.70
CA GLN A 193 -1.26 -8.89 8.61
C GLN A 193 -1.26 -10.34 9.08
N PRO A 194 -1.67 -11.31 8.25
CA PRO A 194 -1.90 -12.70 8.64
C PRO A 194 -0.70 -13.38 9.29
N ARG A 195 0.52 -13.04 8.86
CA ARG A 195 1.76 -13.61 9.40
C ARG A 195 2.21 -13.02 10.74
N SER A 196 1.44 -12.09 11.30
CA SER A 196 1.69 -11.49 12.61
C SER A 196 0.91 -12.20 13.70
N LYS A 197 1.39 -12.16 14.97
CA LYS A 197 0.67 -12.74 16.12
C LYS A 197 -0.72 -12.17 16.32
N GLN A 198 -0.90 -10.89 16.03
CA GLN A 198 -2.18 -10.21 15.98
C GLN A 198 -2.38 -9.81 14.53
N SER A 199 -3.19 -10.58 13.82
CA SER A 199 -3.35 -10.43 12.37
C SER A 199 -4.13 -9.17 11.99
N VAL A 200 -5.04 -8.70 12.82
CA VAL A 200 -5.81 -7.48 12.57
C VAL A 200 -5.54 -6.45 13.66
N ARG A 201 -5.19 -5.25 13.25
CA ARG A 201 -5.00 -4.08 14.13
C ARG A 201 -5.66 -2.88 13.48
N SER A 202 -6.42 -2.13 14.28
CA SER A 202 -7.12 -0.93 13.82
C SER A 202 -6.80 0.25 14.74
N TRP A 203 -6.79 1.43 14.15
CA TRP A 203 -6.73 2.71 14.85
C TRP A 203 -7.87 3.60 14.37
N GLU A 204 -8.57 4.21 15.34
CA GLU A 204 -9.71 5.08 15.08
C GLU A 204 -9.33 6.54 15.36
N THR A 205 -9.77 7.42 14.46
CA THR A 205 -9.63 8.86 14.61
C THR A 205 -10.85 9.58 14.02
N THR A 206 -10.82 10.90 13.98
CA THR A 206 -11.87 11.73 13.38
C THR A 206 -11.42 12.34 12.05
N ALA A 207 -12.39 12.70 11.21
CA ALA A 207 -12.13 13.45 10.00
C ALA A 207 -11.38 14.77 10.29
N GLU A 208 -11.82 15.50 11.33
CA GLU A 208 -11.21 16.76 11.76
C GLU A 208 -9.70 16.58 12.08
N TYR A 209 -9.38 15.59 12.94
CA TYR A 209 -7.97 15.31 13.29
C TYR A 209 -7.12 15.02 12.04
N LEU A 210 -7.65 14.20 11.13
CA LEU A 210 -6.90 13.80 9.94
C LEU A 210 -6.69 14.96 8.96
N VAL A 211 -7.69 15.83 8.81
CA VAL A 211 -7.59 17.05 7.99
C VAL A 211 -6.57 18.02 8.60
N ASP A 212 -6.63 18.25 9.91
CA ASP A 212 -5.66 19.12 10.60
C ASP A 212 -4.23 18.60 10.47
N TRP A 213 -4.03 17.28 10.62
CA TRP A 213 -2.74 16.64 10.38
C TRP A 213 -2.28 16.83 8.92
N GLY A 214 -3.19 16.71 7.96
CA GLY A 214 -2.89 16.87 6.53
C GLY A 214 -2.41 18.27 6.18
N PHE A 215 -3.13 19.31 6.66
CA PHE A 215 -2.79 20.71 6.39
C PHE A 215 -1.67 21.25 7.29
N SER A 216 -1.21 20.49 8.27
CA SER A 216 -0.07 20.85 9.14
C SER A 216 1.14 19.97 8.86
N GLU A 217 1.20 18.77 9.46
CA GLU A 217 2.40 17.92 9.45
C GLU A 217 2.72 17.39 8.04
N LEU A 218 1.71 16.87 7.33
CA LEU A 218 1.92 16.34 5.99
C LEU A 218 2.34 17.44 5.01
N LYS A 219 1.65 18.59 5.04
CA LYS A 219 2.01 19.74 4.21
C LYS A 219 3.42 20.21 4.49
N ASN A 220 3.81 20.36 5.76
CA ASN A 220 5.16 20.79 6.13
C ASN A 220 6.23 19.79 5.63
N ALA A 221 5.95 18.48 5.68
CA ALA A 221 6.88 17.46 5.17
C ALA A 221 7.02 17.54 3.65
N LEU A 222 5.93 17.78 2.92
CA LEU A 222 5.95 17.97 1.46
C LEU A 222 6.70 19.25 1.08
N ASP A 223 6.42 20.37 1.75
CA ASP A 223 7.12 21.66 1.53
C ASP A 223 8.64 21.50 1.80
N ALA A 224 9.03 20.73 2.82
CA ALA A 224 10.43 20.43 3.09
C ALA A 224 11.10 19.60 1.99
N CYS A 225 10.36 18.69 1.34
CA CYS A 225 10.86 17.92 0.20
C CYS A 225 11.04 18.79 -1.07
N GLU A 226 10.25 19.86 -1.21
CA GLU A 226 10.28 20.79 -2.34
C GLU A 226 11.25 21.96 -2.16
N ALA A 227 11.87 22.08 -0.98
CA ALA A 227 12.86 23.12 -0.73
C ALA A 227 14.04 23.03 -1.72
N ASP A 228 14.62 24.19 -2.08
CA ASP A 228 15.80 24.25 -2.96
C ASP A 228 16.96 23.43 -2.40
N GLU A 229 17.16 23.46 -1.08
CA GLU A 229 18.17 22.69 -0.33
C GLU A 229 17.48 21.84 0.74
N PRO A 230 16.89 20.69 0.37
CA PRO A 230 16.22 19.82 1.33
C PRO A 230 17.22 19.11 2.24
N ASN A 231 16.83 18.89 3.49
CA ASN A 231 17.69 18.24 4.47
C ASN A 231 17.89 16.76 4.15
N TYR A 232 19.15 16.30 4.31
CA TYR A 232 19.53 14.89 4.24
C TYR A 232 19.79 14.35 5.64
N VAL A 233 18.98 13.39 6.07
CA VAL A 233 18.99 12.84 7.43
C VAL A 233 19.33 11.36 7.39
N PHE A 234 20.36 10.96 8.13
CA PHE A 234 20.68 9.54 8.30
C PHE A 234 19.79 8.89 9.35
N GLY A 235 19.31 7.66 9.08
CA GLY A 235 18.46 6.90 9.99
C GLY A 235 17.95 5.59 9.37
N GLU A 236 16.99 4.95 10.03
CA GLU A 236 16.41 3.66 9.60
C GLU A 236 15.78 3.72 8.20
N GLN A 237 15.26 4.87 7.80
CA GLN A 237 14.70 5.12 6.47
C GLN A 237 15.73 4.93 5.35
N CYS A 238 17.02 4.99 5.65
CA CYS A 238 18.09 4.75 4.67
C CYS A 238 18.14 3.29 4.18
N ARG A 239 17.62 2.36 4.99
CA ARG A 239 17.67 0.92 4.66
C ARG A 239 17.07 0.60 3.29
N PHE A 240 15.97 1.27 2.95
CA PHE A 240 15.23 1.07 1.70
C PHE A 240 15.27 2.30 0.77
N CYS A 241 16.21 3.23 1.02
CA CYS A 241 16.33 4.42 0.20
C CYS A 241 16.98 4.08 -1.15
N PRO A 242 16.34 4.39 -2.28
CA PRO A 242 16.92 4.15 -3.61
C PRO A 242 18.25 4.86 -3.81
N ALA A 243 18.42 6.05 -3.21
CA ALA A 243 19.63 6.87 -3.32
C ALA A 243 20.75 6.46 -2.35
N LYS A 244 20.59 5.39 -1.56
CA LYS A 244 21.57 4.96 -0.53
C LYS A 244 23.01 4.96 -1.04
N ARG A 245 23.25 4.42 -2.23
CA ARG A 245 24.60 4.28 -2.80
C ARG A 245 25.26 5.60 -3.21
N VAL A 246 24.47 6.60 -3.56
CA VAL A 246 24.96 7.91 -4.02
C VAL A 246 24.91 8.98 -2.93
N CYS A 247 24.27 8.69 -1.79
CA CYS A 247 24.06 9.62 -0.69
C CYS A 247 25.32 9.80 0.15
N GLU A 248 25.86 11.03 0.19
CA GLU A 248 27.02 11.35 1.00
C GLU A 248 26.73 11.27 2.50
N THR A 249 25.54 11.73 2.93
CA THR A 249 25.11 11.60 4.33
C THR A 249 25.11 10.14 4.78
N TYR A 250 24.66 9.20 3.90
CA TYR A 250 24.71 7.78 4.20
C TYR A 250 26.15 7.29 4.28
N LYS A 251 27.02 7.63 3.33
CA LYS A 251 28.45 7.20 3.33
C LYS A 251 29.21 7.66 4.56
N LEU A 252 28.94 8.88 5.04
CA LEU A 252 29.60 9.44 6.23
C LEU A 252 29.13 8.81 7.56
N ASN A 253 27.92 8.27 7.61
CA ASN A 253 27.30 7.79 8.85
C ASN A 253 27.02 6.29 8.83
N GLY A 254 26.90 5.67 7.64
CA GLY A 254 26.50 4.27 7.48
C GLY A 254 27.63 3.26 7.71
N GLU A 255 28.90 3.68 7.55
CA GLU A 255 30.07 2.81 7.81
C GLU A 255 30.21 2.37 9.29
N ILE A 256 29.38 2.94 10.18
CA ILE A 256 29.35 2.62 11.61
C ILE A 256 28.38 1.46 11.91
N TYR A 257 27.55 1.05 10.95
CA TYR A 257 26.43 0.13 11.17
C TYR A 257 26.39 -1.09 10.21
N ASP A 258 27.41 -1.27 9.34
CA ASP A 258 27.56 -2.47 8.49
C ASP A 258 28.39 -3.56 9.17
#